data_d730aa3968f832113ede5daffcf263c1
#
_entry.id   d730aa3968f832113ede5daffcf263c1
#
_cell.length_a   1.000
_cell.length_b   1.000
_cell.length_c   1.000
_cell.angle_alpha   90.00
_cell.angle_beta   90.00
_cell.angle_gamma   90.00
#
_symmetry.space_group_name_H-M   'P 1'
#
loop_
_entity.id
_entity.type
_entity.pdbx_description
1 polymer ?
#
loop_
_entity_poly.entity_id
_entity_poly.type
_entity_poly.pdbx_seq_one_letter_code
_entity_poly.pdbx_strand_id
1 'polypeptide(L)'
;MHKRIFALIFTLIIAFSLCSCVDQHAGKKKDSGENKKVIATSPATVEICNKLDIKLVAVPESDFTIADKYKDLPRIGSPMSPDIEKIKSLSPDYVLSPISLKNELEKKYKNAELNYEFINLSSVDGMFDSIKKLGDEFGREKEAKALIDEHKQYMKKFNSSVEGKKHPKVLVLMGLPGSYVIATNKSYVGSLVELAGGENVYTDDSKEFLTVNTEDMKTKNPDIILRASHAMPDDVKNMFAKEFAENDIWKHFDAVQNGKVYDLDNTLFNMSANFNYRDALEELKKLLYE
;
A
#
# COMPACT_ATOMS: atom_id res chain seq x y z
N MET A 1 59.76 61.33 6.97
CA MET A 1 59.33 60.12 7.70
C MET A 1 57.79 59.78 7.53
N HIS A 2 56.94 60.70 7.09
CA HIS A 2 55.49 60.48 7.04
C HIS A 2 54.96 59.75 5.79
N LYS A 3 55.73 59.68 4.69
CA LYS A 3 55.27 58.97 3.44
C LYS A 3 55.42 57.44 3.47
N ARG A 4 56.20 56.87 4.38
CA ARG A 4 56.40 55.44 4.51
C ARG A 4 55.42 54.78 5.45
N ILE A 5 54.77 55.51 6.34
CA ILE A 5 53.77 55.05 7.30
C ILE A 5 52.41 54.93 6.61
N PHE A 6 52.12 55.82 5.65
CA PHE A 6 50.83 55.70 4.85
C PHE A 6 50.80 54.53 3.91
N ALA A 7 51.94 54.06 3.39
CA ALA A 7 51.98 52.89 2.51
C ALA A 7 51.76 51.57 3.25
N LEU A 8 52.16 51.50 4.53
CA LEU A 8 51.97 50.28 5.36
C LEU A 8 50.55 50.15 5.91
N ILE A 9 49.82 51.25 6.12
CA ILE A 9 48.43 51.24 6.58
C ILE A 9 47.49 50.84 5.39
N PHE A 10 47.83 51.23 4.16
CA PHE A 10 47.02 50.89 2.98
C PHE A 10 47.19 49.43 2.56
N THR A 11 48.34 48.80 2.78
CA THR A 11 48.57 47.37 2.51
C THR A 11 47.90 46.48 3.56
N LEU A 12 47.69 46.94 4.79
CA LEU A 12 47.02 46.17 5.84
C LEU A 12 45.48 46.14 5.66
N ILE A 13 44.91 47.20 5.05
CA ILE A 13 43.44 47.26 4.76
C ILE A 13 43.07 46.39 3.58
N ILE A 14 43.95 46.17 2.59
CA ILE A 14 43.69 45.31 1.44
C ILE A 14 43.81 43.81 1.80
N ALA A 15 44.62 43.46 2.83
CA ALA A 15 44.74 42.09 3.31
C ALA A 15 43.51 41.59 4.12
N PHE A 16 42.65 42.50 4.61
CA PHE A 16 41.43 42.13 5.36
C PHE A 16 40.19 42.03 4.51
N SER A 17 40.25 42.45 3.22
CA SER A 17 39.10 42.41 2.27
C SER A 17 39.02 41.14 1.41
N LEU A 18 39.94 40.19 1.56
CA LEU A 18 39.99 38.96 0.76
C LEU A 18 39.59 37.69 1.53
N CYS A 19 39.08 37.82 2.75
CA CYS A 19 38.66 36.69 3.56
C CYS A 19 37.15 36.71 3.84
N SER A 20 36.33 37.06 2.83
CA SER A 20 34.86 37.01 2.94
C SER A 20 34.22 36.49 1.65
N CYS A 21 34.78 35.40 1.15
CA CYS A 21 34.05 34.47 0.23
C CYS A 21 34.17 33.10 0.86
N VAL A 22 33.59 32.91 2.03
CA VAL A 22 33.15 31.61 2.47
C VAL A 22 31.84 31.37 1.73
N ASP A 23 31.90 30.44 0.78
CA ASP A 23 30.74 29.86 0.13
C ASP A 23 29.67 29.54 1.19
N GLN A 24 28.67 30.41 1.31
CA GLN A 24 27.40 30.05 1.88
C GLN A 24 26.62 29.20 0.83
N HIS A 25 27.19 28.06 0.49
CA HIS A 25 26.34 26.92 0.22
C HIS A 25 25.77 26.44 1.57
N ALA A 26 24.92 27.29 2.15
CA ALA A 26 23.92 26.80 3.09
C ALA A 26 23.07 25.83 2.27
N GLY A 27 23.46 24.56 2.24
CA GLY A 27 22.58 23.49 1.87
C GLY A 27 21.29 23.78 2.63
N LYS A 28 20.18 24.01 1.92
CA LYS A 28 18.86 23.99 2.52
C LYS A 28 18.84 22.72 3.35
N LYS A 29 18.87 22.83 4.69
CA LYS A 29 18.52 21.72 5.56
C LYS A 29 17.17 21.28 5.04
N LYS A 30 17.13 20.11 4.41
CA LYS A 30 15.87 19.43 4.11
C LYS A 30 15.15 19.43 5.44
N ASP A 31 14.02 20.10 5.51
CA ASP A 31 13.18 20.13 6.70
C ASP A 31 12.94 18.65 7.02
N SER A 32 13.58 18.16 8.08
CA SER A 32 13.43 16.76 8.45
C SER A 32 11.97 16.65 8.87
N GLY A 33 11.16 15.96 8.08
CA GLY A 33 9.71 15.84 8.29
C GLY A 33 9.28 15.28 9.64
N GLU A 34 10.20 15.21 10.61
CA GLU A 34 10.03 14.67 11.97
C GLU A 34 8.96 15.36 12.81
N ASN A 35 8.67 16.64 12.54
CA ASN A 35 7.68 17.42 13.29
C ASN A 35 6.37 17.65 12.56
N LYS A 36 6.18 17.06 11.36
CA LYS A 36 4.94 17.20 10.59
C LYS A 36 3.78 16.50 11.30
N LYS A 37 2.63 17.16 11.33
CA LYS A 37 1.36 16.58 11.79
C LYS A 37 0.77 15.72 10.69
N VAL A 38 0.85 14.42 10.83
CA VAL A 38 0.38 13.46 9.82
C VAL A 38 -0.91 12.79 10.28
N ILE A 39 -1.87 12.68 9.38
CA ILE A 39 -3.09 11.89 9.57
C ILE A 39 -3.05 10.71 8.59
N ALA A 40 -3.27 9.50 9.07
CA ALA A 40 -3.48 8.32 8.26
C ALA A 40 -4.96 7.94 8.27
N THR A 41 -5.56 7.71 7.10
CA THR A 41 -7.00 7.50 6.95
C THR A 41 -7.41 6.04 6.81
N SER A 42 -6.47 5.09 6.83
CA SER A 42 -6.77 3.66 6.80
C SER A 42 -5.86 2.87 7.73
N PRO A 43 -6.28 1.69 8.23
CA PRO A 43 -5.44 0.84 9.08
C PRO A 43 -4.10 0.47 8.44
N ALA A 44 -4.08 0.13 7.15
CA ALA A 44 -2.86 -0.21 6.43
C ALA A 44 -1.88 0.98 6.35
N THR A 45 -2.40 2.20 6.14
CA THR A 45 -1.57 3.41 6.15
C THR A 45 -1.05 3.73 7.55
N VAL A 46 -1.87 3.50 8.61
CA VAL A 46 -1.42 3.61 10.02
C VAL A 46 -0.28 2.64 10.31
N GLU A 47 -0.39 1.40 9.82
CA GLU A 47 0.65 0.39 10.03
C GLU A 47 1.98 0.79 9.35
N ILE A 48 1.93 1.31 8.11
CA ILE A 48 3.12 1.84 7.43
C ILE A 48 3.74 2.98 8.24
N CYS A 49 2.95 3.94 8.71
CA CYS A 49 3.43 5.03 9.55
C CYS A 49 4.07 4.49 10.86
N ASN A 50 3.46 3.45 11.44
CA ASN A 50 4.00 2.79 12.62
C ASN A 50 5.38 2.17 12.36
N LYS A 51 5.55 1.44 11.26
CA LYS A 51 6.80 0.80 10.86
C LYS A 51 7.90 1.80 10.50
N LEU A 52 7.54 2.94 9.94
CA LEU A 52 8.44 4.04 9.61
C LEU A 52 8.69 4.99 10.78
N ASP A 53 8.11 4.76 11.95
CA ASP A 53 8.15 5.66 13.11
C ASP A 53 7.69 7.10 12.78
N ILE A 54 6.72 7.24 11.88
CA ILE A 54 6.06 8.52 11.58
C ILE A 54 5.01 8.78 12.66
N LYS A 55 5.05 9.97 13.28
CA LYS A 55 4.11 10.39 14.30
C LYS A 55 2.78 10.77 13.67
N LEU A 56 1.69 10.13 14.12
CA LEU A 56 0.34 10.49 13.72
C LEU A 56 -0.33 11.40 14.74
N VAL A 57 -1.22 12.29 14.30
CA VAL A 57 -2.06 13.14 15.14
C VAL A 57 -3.53 12.70 15.14
N ALA A 58 -3.93 11.85 14.21
CA ALA A 58 -5.24 11.20 14.17
C ALA A 58 -5.19 9.93 13.31
N VAL A 59 -6.16 9.02 13.52
CA VAL A 59 -6.27 7.72 12.87
C VAL A 59 -7.72 7.43 12.47
N PRO A 60 -8.00 6.47 11.57
CA PRO A 60 -9.37 6.13 11.17
C PRO A 60 -10.12 5.40 12.27
N GLU A 61 -11.44 5.37 12.16
CA GLU A 61 -12.28 4.35 12.79
C GLU A 61 -12.11 3.03 12.04
N SER A 62 -11.92 1.94 12.77
CA SER A 62 -11.70 0.61 12.17
C SER A 62 -11.89 -0.49 13.21
N ASP A 63 -12.38 -1.63 12.75
CA ASP A 63 -12.42 -2.89 13.50
C ASP A 63 -11.05 -3.61 13.52
N PHE A 64 -10.14 -3.20 12.63
CA PHE A 64 -8.76 -3.71 12.63
C PHE A 64 -7.95 -3.09 13.77
N THR A 65 -7.08 -3.89 14.36
CA THR A 65 -6.20 -3.46 15.43
C THR A 65 -5.25 -2.35 14.96
N ILE A 66 -5.26 -1.24 15.68
CA ILE A 66 -4.32 -0.13 15.51
C ILE A 66 -3.25 -0.24 16.59
N ALA A 67 -1.99 0.03 16.24
CA ALA A 67 -0.87 -0.04 17.17
C ALA A 67 -1.13 0.77 18.45
N ASP A 68 -0.78 0.21 19.62
CA ASP A 68 -1.09 0.77 20.95
C ASP A 68 -0.68 2.24 21.10
N LYS A 69 0.44 2.65 20.50
CA LYS A 69 0.90 4.04 20.56
C LYS A 69 -0.06 5.06 19.91
N TYR A 70 -1.04 4.59 19.10
CA TYR A 70 -2.02 5.42 18.42
C TYR A 70 -3.46 5.23 18.93
N LYS A 71 -3.67 4.36 19.92
CA LYS A 71 -5.03 4.00 20.40
C LYS A 71 -5.84 5.19 20.93
N ASP A 72 -5.16 6.14 21.57
CA ASP A 72 -5.79 7.30 22.22
C ASP A 72 -5.89 8.53 21.29
N LEU A 73 -5.44 8.41 20.02
CA LEU A 73 -5.54 9.50 19.06
C LEU A 73 -6.99 9.74 18.61
N PRO A 74 -7.33 10.98 18.23
CA PRO A 74 -8.62 11.32 17.63
C PRO A 74 -8.97 10.41 16.45
N ARG A 75 -10.22 9.94 16.40
CA ARG A 75 -10.76 9.16 15.29
C ARG A 75 -11.39 10.11 14.27
N ILE A 76 -11.07 9.93 12.98
CA ILE A 76 -11.49 10.79 11.88
C ILE A 76 -12.56 10.15 10.97
N GLY A 77 -13.31 9.18 11.47
CA GLY A 77 -14.31 8.44 10.69
C GLY A 77 -13.73 7.28 9.90
N SER A 78 -14.58 6.63 9.10
CA SER A 78 -14.18 5.45 8.32
C SER A 78 -13.24 5.82 7.15
N PRO A 79 -12.41 4.89 6.65
CA PRO A 79 -11.54 5.13 5.50
C PRO A 79 -12.28 5.64 4.26
N MET A 80 -13.48 5.11 3.97
CA MET A 80 -14.29 5.50 2.80
C MET A 80 -14.97 6.85 2.97
N SER A 81 -15.24 7.27 4.20
CA SER A 81 -15.92 8.52 4.53
C SER A 81 -15.28 9.20 5.74
N PRO A 82 -14.05 9.70 5.59
CA PRO A 82 -13.39 10.45 6.66
C PRO A 82 -14.09 11.79 6.91
N ASP A 83 -14.12 12.21 8.17
CA ASP A 83 -14.65 13.49 8.60
C ASP A 83 -13.68 14.63 8.23
N ILE A 84 -13.96 15.28 7.11
CA ILE A 84 -13.11 16.33 6.55
C ILE A 84 -13.00 17.54 7.48
N GLU A 85 -14.08 17.90 8.16
CA GLU A 85 -14.09 19.04 9.08
C GLU A 85 -13.22 18.75 10.32
N LYS A 86 -13.29 17.53 10.84
CA LYS A 86 -12.43 17.09 11.92
C LYS A 86 -10.96 17.04 11.50
N ILE A 87 -10.66 16.55 10.30
CA ILE A 87 -9.31 16.58 9.72
C ILE A 87 -8.80 18.02 9.66
N LYS A 88 -9.57 18.96 9.10
CA LYS A 88 -9.21 20.39 9.03
C LYS A 88 -8.94 20.99 10.41
N SER A 89 -9.78 20.69 11.39
CA SER A 89 -9.64 21.23 12.74
C SER A 89 -8.33 20.87 13.43
N LEU A 90 -7.73 19.74 13.04
CA LEU A 90 -6.44 19.28 13.54
C LEU A 90 -5.25 19.97 12.86
N SER A 91 -5.50 20.75 11.79
CA SER A 91 -4.49 21.45 11.00
C SER A 91 -3.29 20.54 10.63
N PRO A 92 -3.52 19.45 9.89
CA PRO A 92 -2.46 18.52 9.52
C PRO A 92 -1.55 19.12 8.45
N ASP A 93 -0.26 18.76 8.49
CA ASP A 93 0.68 19.05 7.42
C ASP A 93 0.52 18.06 6.25
N TYR A 94 0.06 16.82 6.54
CA TYR A 94 -0.20 15.76 5.56
C TYR A 94 -1.38 14.86 5.93
N VAL A 95 -2.16 14.49 4.91
CA VAL A 95 -3.19 13.44 5.00
C VAL A 95 -2.79 12.30 4.08
N LEU A 96 -2.59 11.11 4.63
CA LEU A 96 -2.18 9.91 3.90
C LEU A 96 -3.38 8.96 3.73
N SER A 97 -3.72 8.62 2.48
CA SER A 97 -4.88 7.78 2.15
C SER A 97 -4.51 6.68 1.15
N PRO A 98 -5.20 5.53 1.13
CA PRO A 98 -4.98 4.53 0.09
C PRO A 98 -5.37 5.06 -1.30
N ILE A 99 -4.60 4.68 -2.33
CA ILE A 99 -4.87 5.11 -3.72
C ILE A 99 -6.20 4.58 -4.25
N SER A 100 -6.67 3.44 -3.75
CA SER A 100 -7.97 2.86 -4.10
C SER A 100 -9.15 3.79 -3.78
N LEU A 101 -8.99 4.73 -2.83
CA LEU A 101 -10.00 5.73 -2.45
C LEU A 101 -9.78 7.10 -3.12
N LYS A 102 -8.87 7.20 -4.08
CA LYS A 102 -8.52 8.48 -4.70
C LYS A 102 -9.73 9.14 -5.37
N ASN A 103 -10.51 8.38 -6.12
CA ASN A 103 -11.66 8.93 -6.86
C ASN A 103 -12.71 9.55 -5.94
N GLU A 104 -12.90 8.98 -4.74
CA GLU A 104 -13.88 9.41 -3.74
C GLU A 104 -13.35 10.57 -2.90
N LEU A 105 -12.06 10.62 -2.60
CA LEU A 105 -11.50 11.51 -1.60
C LEU A 105 -10.77 12.72 -2.19
N GLU A 106 -10.16 12.61 -3.38
CA GLU A 106 -9.30 13.66 -3.92
C GLU A 106 -10.01 15.01 -4.04
N LYS A 107 -11.25 15.02 -4.57
CA LYS A 107 -12.04 16.25 -4.68
C LYS A 107 -12.36 16.87 -3.32
N LYS A 108 -12.65 16.02 -2.30
CA LYS A 108 -12.93 16.48 -0.94
C LYS A 108 -11.69 17.13 -0.31
N TYR A 109 -10.52 16.52 -0.48
CA TYR A 109 -9.26 17.06 0.04
C TYR A 109 -8.85 18.36 -0.65
N LYS A 110 -8.99 18.44 -1.97
CA LYS A 110 -8.76 19.68 -2.74
C LYS A 110 -9.66 20.83 -2.27
N ASN A 111 -10.97 20.58 -2.11
CA ASN A 111 -11.91 21.58 -1.66
C ASN A 111 -11.66 22.04 -0.22
N ALA A 112 -11.08 21.19 0.60
CA ALA A 112 -10.69 21.48 1.97
C ALA A 112 -9.29 22.12 2.09
N GLU A 113 -8.58 22.28 0.96
CA GLU A 113 -7.20 22.82 0.89
C GLU A 113 -6.20 22.01 1.73
N LEU A 114 -6.43 20.70 1.84
CA LEU A 114 -5.53 19.79 2.56
C LEU A 114 -4.35 19.42 1.67
N ASN A 115 -3.19 19.29 2.28
CA ASN A 115 -2.05 18.62 1.65
C ASN A 115 -2.19 17.11 1.86
N TYR A 116 -2.20 16.34 0.79
CA TYR A 116 -2.46 14.89 0.84
C TYR A 116 -1.56 14.10 -0.08
N GLU A 117 -1.38 12.83 0.26
CA GLU A 117 -0.71 11.84 -0.58
C GLU A 117 -1.53 10.55 -0.61
N PHE A 118 -1.66 9.97 -1.80
CA PHE A 118 -2.28 8.66 -1.98
C PHE A 118 -1.21 7.57 -2.02
N ILE A 119 -1.32 6.62 -1.11
CA ILE A 119 -0.39 5.52 -0.91
C ILE A 119 -0.82 4.34 -1.78
N ASN A 120 0.08 3.84 -2.62
CA ASN A 120 -0.22 2.69 -3.46
C ASN A 120 -0.17 1.39 -2.64
N LEU A 121 -1.34 0.84 -2.37
CA LEU A 121 -1.53 -0.42 -1.67
C LEU A 121 -2.19 -1.48 -2.56
N SER A 122 -2.23 -1.28 -3.88
CA SER A 122 -2.79 -2.24 -4.83
C SER A 122 -1.88 -3.46 -5.05
N SER A 123 -0.62 -3.40 -4.61
CA SER A 123 0.35 -4.49 -4.67
C SER A 123 1.39 -4.39 -3.59
N VAL A 124 2.12 -5.47 -3.35
CA VAL A 124 3.26 -5.49 -2.42
C VAL A 124 4.36 -4.53 -2.89
N ASP A 125 4.69 -4.54 -4.18
CA ASP A 125 5.69 -3.62 -4.75
C ASP A 125 5.26 -2.16 -4.59
N GLY A 126 3.99 -1.83 -4.89
CA GLY A 126 3.44 -0.49 -4.70
C GLY A 126 3.51 -0.03 -3.24
N MET A 127 3.30 -0.93 -2.30
CA MET A 127 3.46 -0.65 -0.87
C MET A 127 4.92 -0.30 -0.54
N PHE A 128 5.90 -1.07 -1.03
CA PHE A 128 7.32 -0.81 -0.74
C PHE A 128 7.85 0.44 -1.46
N ASP A 129 7.35 0.75 -2.67
CA ASP A 129 7.62 2.02 -3.34
C ASP A 129 7.07 3.21 -2.52
N SER A 130 5.86 3.06 -1.98
CA SER A 130 5.26 4.06 -1.09
C SER A 130 6.04 4.21 0.23
N ILE A 131 6.48 3.11 0.84
CA ILE A 131 7.34 3.11 2.02
C ILE A 131 8.64 3.88 1.75
N LYS A 132 9.28 3.63 0.59
CA LYS A 132 10.48 4.39 0.20
C LYS A 132 10.20 5.88 0.10
N LYS A 133 9.14 6.27 -0.62
CA LYS A 133 8.74 7.67 -0.79
C LYS A 133 8.45 8.36 0.55
N LEU A 134 7.71 7.70 1.43
CA LEU A 134 7.42 8.23 2.77
C LEU A 134 8.70 8.35 3.62
N GLY A 135 9.60 7.37 3.52
CA GLY A 135 10.91 7.45 4.17
C GLY A 135 11.67 8.71 3.76
N ASP A 136 11.76 8.96 2.44
CA ASP A 136 12.43 10.14 1.87
C ASP A 136 11.75 11.47 2.28
N GLU A 137 10.39 11.48 2.38
CA GLU A 137 9.60 12.69 2.69
C GLU A 137 9.62 13.04 4.17
N PHE A 138 9.63 12.04 5.05
CA PHE A 138 9.53 12.24 6.50
C PHE A 138 10.86 12.04 7.26
N GLY A 139 12.00 11.93 6.55
CA GLY A 139 13.30 11.73 7.17
C GLY A 139 13.42 10.38 7.89
N ARG A 140 12.84 9.33 7.28
CA ARG A 140 12.80 7.94 7.78
C ARG A 140 13.45 6.96 6.79
N GLU A 141 14.49 7.41 6.09
CA GLU A 141 15.18 6.65 5.06
C GLU A 141 15.80 5.37 5.62
N LYS A 142 16.26 5.40 6.88
CA LYS A 142 16.86 4.24 7.54
C LYS A 142 15.82 3.16 7.80
N GLU A 143 14.67 3.53 8.34
CA GLU A 143 13.54 2.66 8.64
C GLU A 143 12.98 2.07 7.34
N ALA A 144 12.76 2.91 6.32
CA ALA A 144 12.30 2.49 5.00
C ALA A 144 13.28 1.50 4.35
N LYS A 145 14.59 1.79 4.40
CA LYS A 145 15.62 0.89 3.86
C LYS A 145 15.62 -0.46 4.56
N ALA A 146 15.48 -0.49 5.88
CA ALA A 146 15.44 -1.74 6.65
C ALA A 146 14.26 -2.62 6.20
N LEU A 147 13.06 -2.04 6.08
CA LEU A 147 11.86 -2.75 5.60
C LEU A 147 12.02 -3.28 4.16
N ILE A 148 12.59 -2.47 3.26
CA ILE A 148 12.84 -2.85 1.87
C ILE A 148 13.88 -3.97 1.78
N ASP A 149 14.95 -3.91 2.56
CA ASP A 149 15.98 -4.95 2.55
C ASP A 149 15.45 -6.29 3.09
N GLU A 150 14.63 -6.26 4.16
CA GLU A 150 13.92 -7.45 4.65
C GLU A 150 12.98 -8.05 3.60
N HIS A 151 12.21 -7.21 2.91
CA HIS A 151 11.34 -7.65 1.82
C HIS A 151 12.15 -8.35 0.71
N LYS A 152 13.23 -7.72 0.23
CA LYS A 152 14.08 -8.30 -0.80
C LYS A 152 14.68 -9.65 -0.40
N GLN A 153 15.11 -9.77 0.86
CA GLN A 153 15.66 -11.03 1.38
C GLN A 153 14.58 -12.12 1.45
N TYR A 154 13.38 -11.78 1.90
CA TYR A 154 12.26 -12.71 1.93
C TYR A 154 11.90 -13.16 0.51
N MET A 155 11.68 -12.22 -0.44
CA MET A 155 11.31 -12.55 -1.81
C MET A 155 12.36 -13.41 -2.52
N LYS A 156 13.65 -13.17 -2.26
CA LYS A 156 14.71 -14.05 -2.80
C LYS A 156 14.54 -15.49 -2.35
N LYS A 157 14.26 -15.71 -1.06
CA LYS A 157 14.04 -17.07 -0.51
C LYS A 157 12.74 -17.68 -1.04
N PHE A 158 11.69 -16.88 -1.07
CA PHE A 158 10.37 -17.31 -1.56
C PHE A 158 10.45 -17.74 -3.03
N ASN A 159 11.00 -16.91 -3.91
CA ASN A 159 11.16 -17.20 -5.33
C ASN A 159 11.94 -18.49 -5.57
N SER A 160 13.05 -18.71 -4.82
CA SER A 160 13.80 -19.97 -4.89
C SER A 160 12.96 -21.19 -4.45
N SER A 161 11.95 -21.02 -3.58
CA SER A 161 11.09 -22.11 -3.11
C SER A 161 10.02 -22.53 -4.12
N VAL A 162 9.71 -21.67 -5.10
CA VAL A 162 8.73 -21.93 -6.17
C VAL A 162 9.36 -22.07 -7.55
N GLU A 163 10.69 -21.92 -7.64
CA GLU A 163 11.45 -22.05 -8.88
C GLU A 163 11.26 -23.44 -9.53
N GLY A 164 10.97 -23.44 -10.84
CA GLY A 164 10.74 -24.68 -11.60
C GLY A 164 9.37 -25.35 -11.38
N LYS A 165 8.52 -24.79 -10.54
CA LYS A 165 7.12 -25.27 -10.39
C LYS A 165 6.27 -24.84 -11.59
N LYS A 166 5.16 -25.54 -11.82
CA LYS A 166 4.18 -25.13 -12.84
C LYS A 166 3.53 -23.79 -12.44
N HIS A 167 3.08 -23.04 -13.42
CA HIS A 167 2.31 -21.80 -13.22
C HIS A 167 0.81 -22.10 -13.44
N PRO A 168 0.04 -22.47 -12.40
CA PRO A 168 -1.37 -22.77 -12.56
C PRO A 168 -2.14 -21.49 -12.93
N LYS A 169 -3.16 -21.64 -13.77
CA LYS A 169 -4.11 -20.58 -14.13
C LYS A 169 -5.09 -20.35 -12.98
N VAL A 170 -5.16 -19.14 -12.51
CA VAL A 170 -5.93 -18.78 -11.31
C VAL A 170 -6.99 -17.73 -11.65
N LEU A 171 -8.24 -18.03 -11.33
CA LEU A 171 -9.33 -17.05 -11.28
C LEU A 171 -9.47 -16.54 -9.86
N VAL A 172 -9.42 -15.24 -9.67
CA VAL A 172 -9.65 -14.60 -8.36
C VAL A 172 -11.00 -13.88 -8.37
N LEU A 173 -11.88 -14.27 -7.46
CA LEU A 173 -13.17 -13.61 -7.21
C LEU A 173 -13.10 -12.83 -5.91
N MET A 174 -13.46 -11.55 -5.96
CA MET A 174 -13.58 -10.69 -4.77
C MET A 174 -15.07 -10.54 -4.43
N GLY A 175 -15.46 -11.12 -3.30
CA GLY A 175 -16.83 -11.06 -2.80
C GLY A 175 -17.11 -9.79 -2.02
N LEU A 176 -18.30 -9.27 -2.23
CA LEU A 176 -18.93 -8.16 -1.53
C LEU A 176 -20.26 -8.66 -0.98
N PRO A 177 -20.86 -8.07 0.07
CA PRO A 177 -22.19 -8.47 0.50
C PRO A 177 -23.20 -8.43 -0.67
N GLY A 178 -23.71 -9.60 -1.05
CA GLY A 178 -24.72 -9.75 -2.13
C GLY A 178 -24.20 -9.73 -3.57
N SER A 179 -22.88 -9.61 -3.81
CA SER A 179 -22.30 -9.62 -5.16
C SER A 179 -20.82 -10.03 -5.14
N TYR A 180 -20.24 -10.21 -6.33
CA TYR A 180 -18.80 -10.41 -6.46
C TYR A 180 -18.28 -9.82 -7.77
N VAL A 181 -17.00 -9.58 -7.85
CA VAL A 181 -16.28 -9.05 -9.01
C VAL A 181 -15.04 -9.90 -9.29
N ILE A 182 -14.49 -9.79 -10.48
CA ILE A 182 -13.23 -10.45 -10.85
C ILE A 182 -12.09 -9.56 -10.42
N ALA A 183 -11.13 -10.10 -9.69
CA ALA A 183 -9.91 -9.41 -9.29
C ALA A 183 -8.79 -9.65 -10.30
N THR A 184 -8.30 -8.59 -10.93
CA THR A 184 -7.21 -8.64 -11.92
C THR A 184 -5.84 -8.69 -11.25
N ASN A 185 -4.78 -8.83 -12.04
CA ASN A 185 -3.39 -8.70 -11.60
C ASN A 185 -3.06 -7.30 -11.01
N LYS A 186 -3.92 -6.29 -11.18
CA LYS A 186 -3.75 -4.95 -10.59
C LYS A 186 -4.35 -4.83 -9.19
N SER A 187 -5.16 -5.79 -8.76
CA SER A 187 -5.64 -5.88 -7.38
C SER A 187 -4.57 -6.48 -6.46
N TYR A 188 -4.63 -6.18 -5.17
CA TYR A 188 -3.69 -6.75 -4.19
C TYR A 188 -3.69 -8.29 -4.23
N VAL A 189 -4.85 -8.93 -4.14
CA VAL A 189 -4.93 -10.40 -4.17
C VAL A 189 -4.45 -10.96 -5.50
N GLY A 190 -4.82 -10.34 -6.63
CA GLY A 190 -4.34 -10.76 -7.95
C GLY A 190 -2.84 -10.62 -8.11
N SER A 191 -2.24 -9.54 -7.59
CA SER A 191 -0.79 -9.35 -7.59
C SER A 191 -0.05 -10.37 -6.70
N LEU A 192 -0.65 -10.78 -5.58
CA LEU A 192 -0.11 -11.86 -4.74
C LEU A 192 -0.09 -13.20 -5.47
N VAL A 193 -1.11 -13.52 -6.28
CA VAL A 193 -1.14 -14.73 -7.11
C VAL A 193 0.06 -14.76 -8.06
N GLU A 194 0.35 -13.65 -8.74
CA GLU A 194 1.51 -13.56 -9.64
C GLU A 194 2.83 -13.66 -8.87
N LEU A 195 2.96 -12.98 -7.73
CA LEU A 195 4.14 -13.11 -6.85
C LEU A 195 4.34 -14.54 -6.34
N ALA A 196 3.26 -15.28 -6.10
CA ALA A 196 3.32 -16.68 -5.70
C ALA A 196 3.64 -17.66 -6.85
N GLY A 197 3.71 -17.16 -8.10
CA GLY A 197 4.01 -17.94 -9.29
C GLY A 197 2.78 -18.52 -10.00
N GLY A 198 1.56 -18.12 -9.63
CA GLY A 198 0.34 -18.40 -10.39
C GLY A 198 0.17 -17.44 -11.59
N GLU A 199 -0.64 -17.82 -12.56
CA GLU A 199 -1.06 -16.97 -13.68
C GLU A 199 -2.49 -16.48 -13.43
N ASN A 200 -2.68 -15.20 -13.10
CA ASN A 200 -4.02 -14.65 -13.01
C ASN A 200 -4.64 -14.60 -14.41
N VAL A 201 -5.75 -15.33 -14.63
CA VAL A 201 -6.41 -15.42 -15.96
C VAL A 201 -7.03 -14.11 -16.41
N TYR A 202 -7.12 -13.12 -15.51
CA TYR A 202 -7.58 -11.76 -15.81
C TYR A 202 -6.47 -10.75 -15.55
N THR A 203 -5.90 -10.26 -16.64
CA THR A 203 -4.94 -9.14 -16.61
C THR A 203 -5.60 -7.88 -17.16
N ASP A 204 -5.27 -6.74 -16.58
CA ASP A 204 -5.69 -5.42 -17.06
C ASP A 204 -4.52 -4.44 -16.88
N ASP A 205 -4.52 -3.34 -17.62
CA ASP A 205 -3.45 -2.33 -17.52
C ASP A 205 -3.72 -1.30 -16.40
N SER A 206 -4.98 -1.16 -15.98
CA SER A 206 -5.39 -0.07 -15.07
C SER A 206 -6.45 -0.43 -14.04
N LYS A 207 -7.27 -1.46 -14.27
CA LYS A 207 -8.42 -1.80 -13.42
C LYS A 207 -8.07 -2.92 -12.46
N GLU A 208 -8.30 -2.69 -11.18
CA GLU A 208 -8.16 -3.72 -10.14
C GLU A 208 -9.28 -4.76 -10.21
N PHE A 209 -10.49 -4.34 -10.63
CA PHE A 209 -11.67 -5.21 -10.65
C PHE A 209 -12.45 -5.08 -11.96
N LEU A 210 -12.99 -6.20 -12.42
CA LEU A 210 -13.85 -6.30 -13.62
C LEU A 210 -15.21 -6.86 -13.24
N THR A 211 -16.22 -6.50 -14.04
CA THR A 211 -17.56 -7.07 -13.92
C THR A 211 -17.53 -8.56 -14.30
N VAL A 212 -18.30 -9.36 -13.59
CA VAL A 212 -18.43 -10.80 -13.83
C VAL A 212 -19.03 -11.08 -15.18
N ASN A 213 -18.40 -11.99 -15.92
CA ASN A 213 -18.92 -12.64 -17.11
C ASN A 213 -18.58 -14.13 -17.04
N THR A 214 -19.55 -14.94 -16.64
CA THR A 214 -19.34 -16.38 -16.37
C THR A 214 -18.98 -17.18 -17.62
N GLU A 215 -19.45 -16.80 -18.81
CA GLU A 215 -19.09 -17.46 -20.08
C GLU A 215 -17.63 -17.17 -20.43
N ASP A 216 -17.17 -15.92 -20.27
CA ASP A 216 -15.78 -15.57 -20.48
C ASP A 216 -14.87 -16.26 -19.46
N MET A 217 -15.25 -16.29 -18.18
CA MET A 217 -14.51 -17.01 -17.14
C MET A 217 -14.36 -18.50 -17.47
N LYS A 218 -15.42 -19.15 -17.98
CA LYS A 218 -15.35 -20.55 -18.42
C LYS A 218 -14.38 -20.73 -19.59
N THR A 219 -14.36 -19.81 -20.55
CA THR A 219 -13.44 -19.83 -21.69
C THR A 219 -11.98 -19.72 -21.27
N LYS A 220 -11.68 -18.96 -20.20
CA LYS A 220 -10.35 -18.85 -19.59
C LYS A 220 -9.87 -20.16 -18.97
N ASN A 221 -10.82 -21.02 -18.57
CA ASN A 221 -10.58 -22.35 -17.98
C ASN A 221 -9.48 -22.34 -16.90
N PRO A 222 -9.73 -21.71 -15.73
CA PRO A 222 -8.76 -21.67 -14.64
C PRO A 222 -8.54 -23.06 -14.03
N ASP A 223 -7.30 -23.34 -13.61
CA ASP A 223 -6.95 -24.55 -12.85
C ASP A 223 -7.42 -24.45 -11.40
N ILE A 224 -7.49 -23.22 -10.87
CA ILE A 224 -7.80 -22.89 -9.47
C ILE A 224 -8.73 -21.67 -9.43
N ILE A 225 -9.71 -21.70 -8.54
CA ILE A 225 -10.56 -20.57 -8.23
C ILE A 225 -10.32 -20.15 -6.77
N LEU A 226 -9.93 -18.89 -6.55
CA LEU A 226 -9.75 -18.28 -5.24
C LEU A 226 -10.89 -17.29 -4.98
N ARG A 227 -11.52 -17.41 -3.80
CA ARG A 227 -12.63 -16.55 -3.38
C ARG A 227 -12.18 -15.73 -2.17
N ALA A 228 -11.94 -14.45 -2.37
CA ALA A 228 -11.59 -13.48 -1.33
C ALA A 228 -12.83 -12.71 -0.87
N SER A 229 -12.80 -12.15 0.34
CA SER A 229 -13.87 -11.36 0.93
C SER A 229 -13.39 -9.95 1.25
N HIS A 230 -14.12 -8.92 0.80
CA HIS A 230 -13.80 -7.53 1.15
C HIS A 230 -14.30 -7.14 2.54
N ALA A 231 -15.53 -7.54 2.86
CA ALA A 231 -16.19 -7.26 4.14
C ALA A 231 -17.14 -8.39 4.47
N MET A 232 -17.58 -8.48 5.73
CA MET A 232 -18.55 -9.48 6.19
C MET A 232 -18.19 -10.90 5.70
N PRO A 233 -17.02 -11.44 6.07
CA PRO A 233 -16.45 -12.63 5.46
C PRO A 233 -17.37 -13.85 5.52
N ASP A 234 -18.12 -14.02 6.61
CA ASP A 234 -19.07 -15.13 6.76
C ASP A 234 -20.24 -15.03 5.78
N ASP A 235 -20.81 -13.83 5.60
CA ASP A 235 -21.90 -13.59 4.66
C ASP A 235 -21.44 -13.78 3.21
N VAL A 236 -20.24 -13.30 2.88
CA VAL A 236 -19.63 -13.47 1.55
C VAL A 236 -19.34 -14.95 1.27
N LYS A 237 -18.82 -15.68 2.24
CA LYS A 237 -18.57 -17.12 2.12
C LYS A 237 -19.88 -17.88 1.88
N ASN A 238 -20.94 -17.56 2.63
CA ASN A 238 -22.26 -18.15 2.44
C ASN A 238 -22.84 -17.80 1.06
N MET A 239 -22.67 -16.56 0.61
CA MET A 239 -23.09 -16.13 -0.74
C MET A 239 -22.37 -16.95 -1.82
N PHE A 240 -21.05 -17.11 -1.73
CA PHE A 240 -20.30 -17.94 -2.67
C PHE A 240 -20.73 -19.40 -2.62
N ALA A 241 -20.93 -19.98 -1.42
CA ALA A 241 -21.38 -21.35 -1.29
C ALA A 241 -22.73 -21.56 -2.00
N LYS A 242 -23.67 -20.62 -1.84
CA LYS A 242 -24.97 -20.63 -2.53
C LYS A 242 -24.80 -20.48 -4.04
N GLU A 243 -24.03 -19.49 -4.51
CA GLU A 243 -23.80 -19.22 -5.93
C GLU A 243 -23.22 -20.45 -6.64
N PHE A 244 -22.21 -21.11 -6.05
CA PHE A 244 -21.58 -22.28 -6.64
C PHE A 244 -22.45 -23.53 -6.58
N ALA A 245 -23.41 -23.59 -5.67
CA ALA A 245 -24.39 -24.72 -5.59
C ALA A 245 -25.58 -24.57 -6.55
N GLU A 246 -26.10 -23.33 -6.69
CA GLU A 246 -27.36 -23.06 -7.40
C GLU A 246 -27.13 -22.68 -8.87
N ASN A 247 -26.03 -22.06 -9.22
CA ASN A 247 -25.71 -21.62 -10.58
C ASN A 247 -24.97 -22.75 -11.31
N ASP A 248 -25.66 -23.42 -12.24
CA ASP A 248 -25.16 -24.60 -12.98
C ASP A 248 -23.89 -24.32 -13.81
N ILE A 249 -23.58 -23.07 -14.15
CA ILE A 249 -22.39 -22.72 -14.92
C ILE A 249 -21.12 -23.20 -14.23
N TRP A 250 -21.04 -23.11 -12.89
CA TRP A 250 -19.86 -23.47 -12.10
C TRP A 250 -19.51 -24.97 -12.21
N LYS A 251 -20.49 -25.84 -12.42
CA LYS A 251 -20.28 -27.30 -12.60
C LYS A 251 -19.43 -27.64 -13.82
N HIS A 252 -19.30 -26.69 -14.76
CA HIS A 252 -18.54 -26.84 -15.99
C HIS A 252 -17.10 -26.32 -15.92
N PHE A 253 -16.67 -25.86 -14.76
CA PHE A 253 -15.27 -25.46 -14.54
C PHE A 253 -14.44 -26.63 -14.05
N ASP A 254 -13.31 -26.90 -14.70
CA ASP A 254 -12.38 -27.96 -14.30
C ASP A 254 -11.93 -27.79 -12.85
N ALA A 255 -11.68 -26.54 -12.41
CA ALA A 255 -11.34 -26.22 -11.04
C ALA A 255 -12.41 -26.70 -10.04
N VAL A 256 -13.69 -26.53 -10.36
CA VAL A 256 -14.81 -26.98 -9.50
C VAL A 256 -14.91 -28.51 -9.48
N GLN A 257 -14.80 -29.14 -10.64
CA GLN A 257 -14.86 -30.61 -10.76
C GLN A 257 -13.71 -31.29 -10.02
N ASN A 258 -12.54 -30.64 -9.98
CA ASN A 258 -11.33 -31.14 -9.31
C ASN A 258 -11.23 -30.69 -7.84
N GLY A 259 -12.24 -30.01 -7.29
CA GLY A 259 -12.25 -29.52 -5.90
C GLY A 259 -11.23 -28.42 -5.61
N LYS A 260 -10.75 -27.70 -6.63
CA LYS A 260 -9.76 -26.64 -6.52
C LYS A 260 -10.40 -25.24 -6.43
N VAL A 261 -11.34 -25.10 -5.50
CA VAL A 261 -12.01 -23.84 -5.16
C VAL A 261 -11.76 -23.56 -3.69
N TYR A 262 -11.11 -22.44 -3.39
CA TYR A 262 -10.67 -22.11 -2.04
C TYR A 262 -11.21 -20.77 -1.59
N ASP A 263 -11.72 -20.72 -0.33
CA ASP A 263 -12.03 -19.48 0.36
C ASP A 263 -10.79 -18.98 1.07
N LEU A 264 -10.38 -17.76 0.74
CA LEU A 264 -9.20 -17.13 1.29
C LEU A 264 -9.50 -16.47 2.64
N ASP A 265 -8.53 -16.50 3.56
CA ASP A 265 -8.60 -15.80 4.83
C ASP A 265 -8.57 -14.27 4.61
N ASN A 266 -9.62 -13.57 5.03
CA ASN A 266 -9.74 -12.12 4.85
C ASN A 266 -8.74 -11.30 5.67
N THR A 267 -8.06 -11.89 6.65
CA THR A 267 -6.99 -11.21 7.40
C THR A 267 -5.70 -11.11 6.58
N LEU A 268 -5.51 -12.02 5.62
CA LEU A 268 -4.37 -12.07 4.71
C LEU A 268 -4.69 -11.48 3.34
N PHE A 269 -5.91 -11.73 2.82
CA PHE A 269 -6.32 -11.46 1.45
C PHE A 269 -7.45 -10.41 1.39
N ASN A 270 -7.16 -9.20 1.87
CA ASN A 270 -8.09 -8.07 1.82
C ASN A 270 -7.85 -7.17 0.58
N MET A 271 -8.41 -5.95 0.59
CA MET A 271 -8.34 -5.01 -0.55
C MET A 271 -7.01 -4.25 -0.66
N SER A 272 -6.14 -4.31 0.36
CA SER A 272 -4.94 -3.48 0.41
C SER A 272 -3.74 -4.27 0.88
N ALA A 273 -2.60 -4.04 0.24
CA ALA A 273 -1.33 -4.58 0.68
C ALA A 273 -1.03 -4.17 2.12
N ASN A 274 -0.54 -5.13 2.90
CA ASN A 274 -0.19 -4.99 4.30
C ASN A 274 1.01 -5.91 4.64
N PHE A 275 1.53 -5.84 5.85
CA PHE A 275 2.74 -6.60 6.22
C PHE A 275 2.50 -8.11 6.43
N ASN A 276 1.25 -8.58 6.40
CA ASN A 276 0.93 -10.01 6.41
C ASN A 276 1.11 -10.67 5.02
N TYR A 277 1.55 -9.93 3.99
CA TYR A 277 1.75 -10.46 2.64
C TYR A 277 2.66 -11.71 2.60
N ARG A 278 3.58 -11.84 3.56
CA ARG A 278 4.47 -13.02 3.64
C ARG A 278 3.68 -14.29 3.97
N ASP A 279 2.78 -14.19 4.94
CA ASP A 279 1.91 -15.31 5.32
C ASP A 279 0.91 -15.62 4.19
N ALA A 280 0.40 -14.58 3.52
CA ALA A 280 -0.44 -14.73 2.33
C ALA A 280 0.30 -15.48 1.20
N LEU A 281 1.56 -15.15 0.94
CA LEU A 281 2.37 -15.84 -0.08
C LEU A 281 2.64 -17.31 0.29
N GLU A 282 2.93 -17.63 1.56
CA GLU A 282 3.12 -19.01 2.01
C GLU A 282 1.81 -19.81 1.91
N GLU A 283 0.65 -19.19 2.19
CA GLU A 283 -0.65 -19.81 1.99
C GLU A 283 -0.93 -20.07 0.51
N LEU A 284 -0.73 -19.06 -0.36
CA LEU A 284 -0.87 -19.23 -1.80
C LEU A 284 0.05 -20.33 -2.35
N LYS A 285 1.28 -20.41 -1.87
CA LYS A 285 2.20 -21.47 -2.29
C LYS A 285 1.63 -22.86 -2.03
N LYS A 286 0.95 -23.09 -0.91
CA LYS A 286 0.26 -24.35 -0.63
C LYS A 286 -0.90 -24.58 -1.60
N LEU A 287 -1.78 -23.59 -1.76
CA LEU A 287 -2.96 -23.70 -2.62
C LEU A 287 -2.61 -23.91 -4.10
N LEU A 288 -1.47 -23.34 -4.56
CA LEU A 288 -1.06 -23.45 -5.96
C LEU A 288 -0.33 -24.77 -6.27
N TYR A 289 0.37 -25.37 -5.28
CA TYR A 289 1.36 -26.42 -5.56
C TYR A 289 1.18 -27.71 -4.75
N GLU A 290 0.29 -27.73 -3.76
CA GLU A 290 -0.06 -28.91 -2.95
C GLU A 290 -1.48 -29.40 -3.23
#